data_32bbba0cf48a2aadfae4dcf8b3da96d5
#
_entry.id   32bbba0cf48a2aadfae4dcf8b3da96d5
#
_cell.length_a   1.000
_cell.length_b   1.000
_cell.length_c   1.000
_cell.angle_alpha   90.00
_cell.angle_beta   90.00
_cell.angle_gamma   90.00
#
_symmetry.space_group_name_H-M   'P 1'
#
loop_
_entity.id
_entity.type
_entity.pdbx_description
1 polymer ?
#
loop_
_entity_poly.entity_id
_entity_poly.type
_entity_poly.pdbx_seq_one_letter_code
_entity_poly.pdbx_strand_id
1 'polypeptide(L)'
;MPQSFFCVSVMLKQSIILILFLLISCSDQTDNTTQEQTTKDVAEMIEKVEPKKVLQSIEFIKTTDGSNLIIPEAMFDTDAAKEFLATGKNIYVGDSEAIKMGKKRYNLWSCTQCHGPTAKGQVGPGLTGPDFRYPKDATNKGMFETIWAGTNGGMGAKGFGLMTADDGVTPDELLKIIAFIRSNGSITGNEE
;
A
#
# COMPACT_ATOMS: atom_id res chain seq x y z
N MET A 1 -4.84 -30.61 47.65
CA MET A 1 -3.90 -31.76 47.56
C MET A 1 -3.21 -31.69 46.22
N PRO A 2 -1.97 -32.10 46.13
CA PRO A 2 -0.84 -31.14 46.04
C PRO A 2 -0.17 -31.14 44.66
N GLN A 3 0.39 -30.02 44.31
CA GLN A 3 1.82 -29.78 44.03
C GLN A 3 2.59 -30.81 43.17
N SER A 4 3.20 -30.36 42.10
CA SER A 4 4.57 -30.75 41.80
C SER A 4 5.26 -29.69 40.98
N PHE A 5 6.20 -29.04 41.59
CA PHE A 5 7.32 -28.25 41.09
C PHE A 5 8.21 -29.14 40.23
N PHE A 6 8.67 -28.65 39.08
CA PHE A 6 9.94 -29.07 38.50
C PHE A 6 10.73 -27.84 38.05
N CYS A 7 11.63 -27.48 38.95
CA CYS A 7 12.75 -26.59 38.75
C CYS A 7 13.87 -27.41 38.09
N VAL A 8 14.33 -27.05 36.91
CA VAL A 8 15.59 -27.54 36.36
C VAL A 8 16.48 -26.37 35.99
N SER A 9 17.38 -26.14 36.93
CA SER A 9 18.59 -25.38 36.79
C SER A 9 19.56 -26.10 35.84
N VAL A 10 20.04 -25.42 34.81
CA VAL A 10 21.17 -25.89 34.00
C VAL A 10 22.15 -24.74 33.81
N MET A 11 23.11 -24.76 34.68
CA MET A 11 24.57 -24.66 34.56
C MET A 11 25.14 -23.88 33.39
N LEU A 12 25.64 -22.78 33.80
CA LEU A 12 26.79 -22.01 33.36
C LEU A 12 27.98 -22.90 32.93
N LYS A 13 28.43 -22.77 31.71
CA LYS A 13 29.80 -23.15 31.32
C LYS A 13 30.48 -22.00 30.60
N GLN A 14 31.24 -21.26 31.38
CA GLN A 14 32.34 -20.44 30.91
C GLN A 14 33.45 -21.37 30.39
N SER A 15 33.91 -21.10 29.20
CA SER A 15 35.23 -21.55 28.73
C SER A 15 35.99 -20.34 28.22
N ILE A 16 36.90 -19.95 29.07
CA ILE A 16 38.00 -19.04 28.81
C ILE A 16 38.98 -19.76 27.87
N ILE A 17 39.19 -19.23 26.69
CA ILE A 17 40.35 -19.58 25.86
C ILE A 17 41.16 -18.31 25.65
N LEU A 18 42.23 -18.27 26.44
CA LEU A 18 43.35 -17.38 26.35
C LEU A 18 44.31 -17.91 25.28
N ILE A 19 44.51 -17.24 24.20
CA ILE A 19 45.58 -17.53 23.22
C ILE A 19 46.20 -16.19 22.79
N LEU A 20 47.24 -15.90 23.45
CA LEU A 20 48.65 -15.77 23.07
C LEU A 20 48.93 -14.91 21.83
N PHE A 21 49.42 -13.71 22.14
CA PHE A 21 50.13 -12.81 21.23
C PHE A 21 51.36 -13.50 20.62
N LEU A 22 51.43 -13.54 19.32
CA LEU A 22 52.67 -13.67 18.57
C LEU A 22 52.85 -12.49 17.65
N LEU A 23 53.76 -11.63 18.04
CA LEU A 23 54.35 -10.57 17.23
C LEU A 23 55.11 -11.20 16.07
N ILE A 24 54.70 -10.90 14.85
CA ILE A 24 55.58 -11.01 13.68
C ILE A 24 55.65 -9.63 13.05
N SER A 25 56.76 -9.01 13.27
CA SER A 25 57.28 -7.87 12.52
C SER A 25 57.82 -8.41 11.18
N CYS A 26 57.44 -7.84 10.08
CA CYS A 26 58.35 -7.52 8.96
C CYS A 26 57.69 -6.78 7.80
N SER A 27 58.23 -5.63 7.60
CA SER A 27 58.67 -4.95 6.40
C SER A 27 57.66 -4.53 5.31
N ASP A 28 57.73 -3.21 5.11
CA ASP A 28 57.40 -2.44 3.94
C ASP A 28 57.61 -3.18 2.61
N GLN A 29 56.53 -3.17 1.79
CA GLN A 29 56.62 -2.94 0.37
C GLN A 29 55.33 -2.32 -0.12
N THR A 30 55.42 -1.05 -0.45
CA THR A 30 54.44 -0.26 -1.18
C THR A 30 54.17 -0.89 -2.53
N ASP A 31 52.96 -1.43 -2.71
CA ASP A 31 52.43 -1.70 -4.04
C ASP A 31 51.21 -0.85 -4.30
N ASN A 32 51.44 0.25 -4.99
CA ASN A 32 50.53 1.37 -5.25
C ASN A 32 49.66 1.08 -6.50
N THR A 33 49.46 -0.20 -6.90
CA THR A 33 48.80 -0.55 -8.18
C THR A 33 47.39 -1.07 -7.98
N THR A 34 46.97 -1.41 -6.74
CA THR A 34 45.66 -2.04 -6.49
C THR A 34 44.53 -1.05 -6.17
N GLN A 35 44.86 0.19 -5.81
CA GLN A 35 43.84 1.21 -5.49
C GLN A 35 43.25 1.92 -6.71
N GLU A 36 43.94 1.97 -7.83
CA GLU A 36 43.47 2.66 -9.03
C GLU A 36 42.49 1.81 -9.88
N GLN A 37 42.52 0.48 -9.72
CA GLN A 37 41.63 -0.44 -10.43
C GLN A 37 40.25 -0.51 -9.77
N THR A 38 40.21 -0.44 -8.44
CA THR A 38 38.96 -0.52 -7.67
C THR A 38 38.08 0.73 -7.83
N THR A 39 38.70 1.89 -8.05
CA THR A 39 37.95 3.14 -8.24
C THR A 39 37.34 3.27 -9.63
N LYS A 40 37.96 2.64 -10.66
CA LYS A 40 37.39 2.61 -12.01
C LYS A 40 36.18 1.68 -12.12
N ASP A 41 36.24 0.52 -11.49
CA ASP A 41 35.14 -0.44 -11.49
C ASP A 41 33.92 0.08 -10.74
N VAL A 42 34.13 0.84 -9.65
CA VAL A 42 33.03 1.49 -8.90
C VAL A 42 32.43 2.66 -9.67
N ALA A 43 33.23 3.43 -10.41
CA ALA A 43 32.73 4.52 -11.24
C ALA A 43 31.91 4.04 -12.44
N GLU A 44 32.30 2.89 -13.06
CA GLU A 44 31.56 2.29 -14.17
C GLU A 44 30.25 1.61 -13.72
N MET A 45 30.19 1.14 -12.46
CA MET A 45 28.94 0.62 -11.87
C MET A 45 27.95 1.73 -11.50
N ILE A 46 28.41 2.95 -11.21
CA ILE A 46 27.53 4.09 -10.85
C ILE A 46 26.88 4.69 -12.10
N GLU A 47 27.53 4.62 -13.28
CA GLU A 47 26.99 5.18 -14.52
C GLU A 47 25.87 4.34 -15.15
N LYS A 48 25.65 3.12 -14.64
CA LYS A 48 24.64 2.20 -15.15
C LYS A 48 23.37 2.13 -14.31
N VAL A 49 23.26 2.97 -13.29
CA VAL A 49 21.98 3.19 -12.57
C VAL A 49 21.24 4.27 -13.36
N GLU A 50 20.40 3.85 -14.30
CA GLU A 50 19.40 4.73 -14.87
C GLU A 50 18.65 5.42 -13.70
N PRO A 51 18.45 6.76 -13.76
CA PRO A 51 17.69 7.44 -12.71
C PRO A 51 16.30 6.79 -12.70
N LYS A 52 16.02 5.97 -11.67
CA LYS A 52 14.68 5.49 -11.38
C LYS A 52 13.78 6.71 -11.42
N LYS A 53 12.99 6.83 -12.49
CA LYS A 53 12.01 7.91 -12.66
C LYS A 53 11.23 7.96 -11.35
N VAL A 54 11.47 8.99 -10.57
CA VAL A 54 10.67 9.26 -9.36
C VAL A 54 9.28 9.54 -9.90
N LEU A 55 8.43 8.52 -9.92
CA LEU A 55 7.02 8.66 -10.21
C LEU A 55 6.49 9.56 -9.10
N GLN A 56 6.12 10.78 -9.48
CA GLN A 56 5.48 11.71 -8.56
C GLN A 56 4.14 11.09 -8.19
N SER A 57 4.05 10.58 -6.96
CA SER A 57 2.82 10.00 -6.46
C SER A 57 1.77 11.09 -6.26
N ILE A 58 0.52 10.77 -6.54
CA ILE A 58 -0.60 11.68 -6.26
C ILE A 58 -0.79 11.84 -4.74
N GLU A 59 -1.20 13.04 -4.34
CA GLU A 59 -1.60 13.29 -2.95
C GLU A 59 -3.06 12.91 -2.72
N PHE A 60 -3.36 12.26 -1.62
CA PHE A 60 -4.71 11.94 -1.19
C PHE A 60 -5.21 12.89 -0.11
N ILE A 61 -6.50 13.24 -0.20
CA ILE A 61 -7.15 14.19 0.71
C ILE A 61 -8.38 13.54 1.35
N LYS A 62 -8.49 13.63 2.68
CA LYS A 62 -9.66 13.12 3.39
C LYS A 62 -10.92 13.90 3.02
N THR A 63 -12.02 13.20 2.81
CA THR A 63 -13.33 13.81 2.54
C THR A 63 -13.94 14.46 3.78
N THR A 64 -13.49 14.07 4.97
CA THR A 64 -14.00 14.54 6.26
C THR A 64 -13.62 15.97 6.59
N ASP A 65 -12.35 16.35 6.37
CA ASP A 65 -11.77 17.60 6.85
C ASP A 65 -10.79 18.27 5.88
N GLY A 66 -10.57 17.67 4.71
CA GLY A 66 -9.63 18.18 3.71
C GLY A 66 -8.16 18.03 4.08
N SER A 67 -7.83 17.34 5.17
CA SER A 67 -6.44 17.07 5.53
C SER A 67 -5.81 16.00 4.65
N ASN A 68 -4.48 15.96 4.60
CA ASN A 68 -3.76 14.95 3.86
C ASN A 68 -4.07 13.55 4.41
N LEU A 69 -4.35 12.62 3.49
CA LEU A 69 -4.55 11.21 3.78
C LEU A 69 -3.27 10.47 3.44
N ILE A 70 -2.57 10.00 4.47
CA ILE A 70 -1.33 9.26 4.30
C ILE A 70 -1.65 7.76 4.22
N ILE A 71 -1.31 7.15 3.10
CA ILE A 71 -1.41 5.70 2.87
C ILE A 71 0.00 5.20 2.57
N PRO A 72 0.54 4.22 3.30
CA PRO A 72 1.87 3.70 3.03
C PRO A 72 2.00 3.20 1.58
N GLU A 73 3.03 3.65 0.87
CA GLU A 73 3.27 3.26 -0.53
C GLU A 73 3.35 1.73 -0.70
N ALA A 74 3.89 1.03 0.30
CA ALA A 74 3.98 -0.43 0.31
C ALA A 74 2.63 -1.15 0.22
N MET A 75 1.51 -0.46 0.49
CA MET A 75 0.17 -1.03 0.34
C MET A 75 -0.31 -1.06 -1.12
N PHE A 76 0.33 -0.29 -2.00
CA PHE A 76 0.07 -0.28 -3.44
C PHE A 76 0.96 -1.34 -4.12
N ASP A 77 0.72 -2.61 -3.81
CA ASP A 77 1.58 -3.75 -4.11
C ASP A 77 1.34 -4.37 -5.51
N THR A 78 0.19 -4.10 -6.13
CA THR A 78 -0.12 -4.56 -7.49
C THR A 78 0.22 -3.50 -8.54
N ASP A 79 0.39 -3.91 -9.80
CA ASP A 79 0.66 -2.98 -10.89
C ASP A 79 -0.47 -1.96 -11.08
N ALA A 80 -1.72 -2.40 -10.91
CA ALA A 80 -2.89 -1.50 -10.97
C ALA A 80 -2.88 -0.48 -9.83
N ALA A 81 -2.52 -0.89 -8.61
CA ALA A 81 -2.43 0.00 -7.47
C ALA A 81 -1.28 1.01 -7.64
N LYS A 82 -0.13 0.57 -8.16
CA LYS A 82 1.02 1.45 -8.47
C LYS A 82 0.68 2.47 -9.56
N GLU A 83 0.02 2.02 -10.62
CA GLU A 83 -0.45 2.92 -11.69
C GLU A 83 -1.42 3.96 -11.15
N PHE A 84 -2.36 3.54 -10.31
CA PHE A 84 -3.29 4.44 -9.65
C PHE A 84 -2.56 5.45 -8.74
N LEU A 85 -1.58 5.01 -7.95
CA LEU A 85 -0.77 5.90 -7.10
C LEU A 85 0.00 6.94 -7.92
N ALA A 86 0.42 6.58 -9.13
CA ALA A 86 1.17 7.47 -10.01
C ALA A 86 0.27 8.45 -10.79
N THR A 87 -0.95 8.05 -11.15
CA THR A 87 -1.75 8.77 -12.15
C THR A 87 -3.16 9.13 -11.69
N GLY A 88 -3.68 8.50 -10.65
CA GLY A 88 -5.09 8.58 -10.25
C GLY A 88 -6.04 7.76 -11.13
N LYS A 89 -5.54 7.11 -12.19
CA LYS A 89 -6.34 6.31 -13.13
C LYS A 89 -6.54 4.89 -12.61
N ASN A 90 -7.75 4.39 -12.71
CA ASN A 90 -8.09 3.02 -12.36
C ASN A 90 -8.17 2.16 -13.62
N ILE A 91 -7.15 1.35 -13.88
CA ILE A 91 -7.07 0.49 -15.06
C ILE A 91 -8.04 -0.69 -15.03
N TYR A 92 -8.66 -0.97 -13.88
CA TYR A 92 -9.70 -2.00 -13.77
C TYR A 92 -11.06 -1.57 -14.32
N VAL A 93 -11.27 -0.28 -14.62
CA VAL A 93 -12.50 0.21 -15.23
C VAL A 93 -12.64 -0.36 -16.63
N GLY A 94 -13.70 -1.13 -16.85
CA GLY A 94 -13.95 -1.87 -18.10
C GLY A 94 -13.39 -3.30 -18.11
N ASP A 95 -12.57 -3.70 -17.14
CA ASP A 95 -12.09 -5.08 -17.01
C ASP A 95 -13.16 -5.97 -16.37
N SER A 96 -13.63 -6.98 -17.10
CA SER A 96 -14.73 -7.86 -16.67
C SER A 96 -14.42 -8.70 -15.43
N GLU A 97 -13.19 -9.19 -15.30
CA GLU A 97 -12.79 -10.01 -14.15
C GLU A 97 -12.58 -9.14 -12.90
N ALA A 98 -11.96 -7.97 -13.05
CA ALA A 98 -11.84 -7.01 -11.96
C ALA A 98 -13.21 -6.54 -11.46
N ILE A 99 -14.14 -6.24 -12.38
CA ILE A 99 -15.53 -5.87 -12.06
C ILE A 99 -16.23 -6.98 -11.28
N LYS A 100 -16.12 -8.23 -11.71
CA LYS A 100 -16.69 -9.38 -11.03
C LYS A 100 -16.09 -9.59 -9.61
N MET A 101 -14.78 -9.41 -9.46
CA MET A 101 -14.11 -9.42 -8.17
C MET A 101 -14.57 -8.24 -7.30
N GLY A 102 -14.66 -7.04 -7.88
CA GLY A 102 -15.15 -5.84 -7.21
C GLY A 102 -16.55 -6.01 -6.66
N LYS A 103 -17.47 -6.62 -7.44
CA LYS A 103 -18.82 -6.95 -6.96
C LYS A 103 -18.81 -7.86 -5.73
N LYS A 104 -17.92 -8.88 -5.71
CA LYS A 104 -17.79 -9.76 -4.54
C LYS A 104 -17.31 -8.99 -3.33
N ARG A 105 -16.29 -8.13 -3.49
CA ARG A 105 -15.74 -7.31 -2.41
C ARG A 105 -16.73 -6.26 -1.92
N TYR A 106 -17.46 -5.61 -2.83
CA TYR A 106 -18.55 -4.68 -2.52
C TYR A 106 -19.60 -5.30 -1.59
N ASN A 107 -19.99 -6.55 -1.85
CA ASN A 107 -20.91 -7.29 -1.00
C ASN A 107 -20.28 -7.69 0.35
N LEU A 108 -19.03 -8.17 0.31
CA LEU A 108 -18.29 -8.59 1.51
C LEU A 108 -18.13 -7.44 2.52
N TRP A 109 -17.80 -6.25 2.03
CA TRP A 109 -17.64 -5.05 2.84
C TRP A 109 -18.97 -4.35 3.17
N SER A 110 -20.10 -5.05 2.93
CA SER A 110 -21.46 -4.59 3.26
C SER A 110 -21.88 -3.26 2.61
N CYS A 111 -21.22 -2.85 1.52
CA CYS A 111 -21.57 -1.63 0.78
C CYS A 111 -23.01 -1.68 0.25
N THR A 112 -23.44 -2.89 -0.14
CA THR A 112 -24.80 -3.18 -0.67
C THR A 112 -25.89 -2.72 0.28
N GLN A 113 -25.68 -2.78 1.60
CA GLN A 113 -26.73 -2.48 2.59
C GLN A 113 -27.14 -0.99 2.56
N CYS A 114 -26.21 -0.12 2.26
CA CYS A 114 -26.49 1.31 2.17
C CYS A 114 -26.65 1.78 0.72
N HIS A 115 -25.82 1.29 -0.19
CA HIS A 115 -25.76 1.80 -1.55
C HIS A 115 -26.52 0.93 -2.59
N GLY A 116 -27.16 -0.15 -2.13
CA GLY A 116 -27.89 -1.07 -2.99
C GLY A 116 -27.00 -2.01 -3.81
N PRO A 117 -27.57 -3.07 -4.43
CA PRO A 117 -26.80 -4.14 -5.09
C PRO A 117 -26.08 -3.70 -6.38
N THR A 118 -26.48 -2.56 -6.94
CA THR A 118 -25.91 -1.96 -8.17
C THR A 118 -25.30 -0.58 -7.90
N ALA A 119 -25.06 -0.24 -6.64
CA ALA A 119 -24.52 1.06 -6.23
C ALA A 119 -25.35 2.29 -6.68
N LYS A 120 -26.62 2.11 -7.03
CA LYS A 120 -27.53 3.20 -7.46
C LYS A 120 -28.18 3.94 -6.30
N GLY A 121 -27.84 3.55 -5.07
CA GLY A 121 -28.40 4.12 -3.86
C GLY A 121 -29.55 3.28 -3.30
N GLN A 122 -29.73 3.40 -1.96
CA GLN A 122 -30.82 2.82 -1.20
C GLN A 122 -31.07 3.66 0.05
N VAL A 123 -30.47 3.30 1.23
CA VAL A 123 -30.45 4.15 2.42
C VAL A 123 -29.36 5.25 2.27
N GLY A 124 -28.25 4.88 1.68
CA GLY A 124 -27.17 5.78 1.31
C GLY A 124 -27.32 6.30 -0.14
N PRO A 125 -26.52 7.30 -0.51
CA PRO A 125 -26.60 7.91 -1.84
C PRO A 125 -26.17 6.94 -2.96
N GLY A 126 -26.62 7.22 -4.16
CA GLY A 126 -26.09 6.59 -5.37
C GLY A 126 -24.62 6.93 -5.59
N LEU A 127 -23.86 5.96 -6.10
CA LEU A 127 -22.42 6.07 -6.36
C LEU A 127 -22.07 6.05 -7.86
N THR A 128 -23.10 5.96 -8.72
CA THR A 128 -22.91 5.76 -10.16
C THR A 128 -22.93 7.06 -10.96
N GLY A 129 -23.22 8.20 -10.30
CA GLY A 129 -23.31 9.52 -10.91
C GLY A 129 -24.56 9.70 -11.79
N PRO A 130 -24.69 10.83 -12.51
CA PRO A 130 -23.74 11.97 -12.51
C PRO A 130 -23.77 12.83 -11.25
N ASP A 131 -24.86 12.78 -10.48
CA ASP A 131 -25.06 13.59 -9.28
C ASP A 131 -24.43 12.88 -8.07
N PHE A 132 -23.20 13.23 -7.76
CA PHE A 132 -22.49 12.72 -6.58
C PHE A 132 -22.73 13.60 -5.35
N ARG A 133 -22.92 12.97 -4.17
CA ARG A 133 -22.98 13.73 -2.93
C ARG A 133 -21.69 14.52 -2.65
N TYR A 134 -20.55 13.96 -3.03
CA TYR A 134 -19.26 14.65 -3.02
C TYR A 134 -18.79 14.78 -4.47
N PRO A 135 -18.68 16.00 -5.01
CA PRO A 135 -18.36 16.20 -6.45
C PRO A 135 -17.05 15.54 -6.88
N LYS A 136 -16.05 15.40 -5.95
CA LYS A 136 -14.79 14.71 -6.23
C LYS A 136 -14.97 13.23 -6.59
N ASP A 137 -16.09 12.61 -6.19
CA ASP A 137 -16.36 11.20 -6.47
C ASP A 137 -16.63 10.95 -7.97
N ALA A 138 -16.73 11.99 -8.77
CA ALA A 138 -16.71 11.88 -10.23
C ALA A 138 -15.38 11.27 -10.73
N THR A 139 -14.27 11.51 -10.04
CA THR A 139 -12.97 10.90 -10.35
C THR A 139 -12.76 9.60 -9.55
N ASN A 140 -11.92 8.70 -10.08
CA ASN A 140 -11.55 7.48 -9.34
C ASN A 140 -10.74 7.79 -8.08
N LYS A 141 -9.86 8.80 -8.14
CA LYS A 141 -9.12 9.30 -7.00
C LYS A 141 -10.05 9.79 -5.89
N GLY A 142 -10.99 10.67 -6.23
CA GLY A 142 -11.92 11.23 -5.24
C GLY A 142 -12.82 10.17 -4.61
N MET A 143 -13.32 9.21 -5.39
CA MET A 143 -14.10 8.10 -4.86
C MET A 143 -13.26 7.17 -3.98
N PHE A 144 -12.01 6.92 -4.35
CA PHE A 144 -11.05 6.17 -3.53
C PHE A 144 -10.87 6.85 -2.16
N GLU A 145 -10.59 8.14 -2.13
CA GLU A 145 -10.41 8.92 -0.90
C GLU A 145 -11.64 8.86 0.01
N THR A 146 -12.83 9.02 -0.60
CA THR A 146 -14.10 9.02 0.10
C THR A 146 -14.38 7.67 0.77
N ILE A 147 -14.15 6.57 0.06
CA ILE A 147 -14.36 5.23 0.61
C ILE A 147 -13.28 4.88 1.63
N TRP A 148 -12.03 5.20 1.33
CA TRP A 148 -10.90 4.90 2.20
C TRP A 148 -11.03 5.55 3.57
N ALA A 149 -11.19 6.88 3.59
CA ALA A 149 -11.20 7.67 4.83
C ALA A 149 -12.59 7.83 5.47
N GLY A 150 -13.67 7.46 4.75
CA GLY A 150 -15.03 7.69 5.21
C GLY A 150 -15.47 9.14 5.04
N THR A 151 -16.64 9.46 5.60
CA THR A 151 -17.28 10.76 5.48
C THR A 151 -17.91 11.22 6.79
N ASN A 152 -18.21 12.53 6.90
CA ASN A 152 -19.00 13.09 7.99
C ASN A 152 -20.51 12.78 7.86
N GLY A 153 -20.93 12.16 6.76
CA GLY A 153 -22.32 11.78 6.48
C GLY A 153 -22.73 10.40 7.00
N GLY A 154 -21.96 9.81 7.92
CA GLY A 154 -22.27 8.52 8.54
C GLY A 154 -21.62 7.29 7.90
N MET A 155 -20.92 7.44 6.78
CA MET A 155 -20.12 6.36 6.19
C MET A 155 -18.73 6.33 6.88
N GLY A 156 -18.48 5.26 7.64
CA GLY A 156 -17.17 5.04 8.27
C GLY A 156 -16.07 4.72 7.25
N ALA A 157 -14.83 4.97 7.63
CA ALA A 157 -13.65 4.59 6.85
C ALA A 157 -13.66 3.08 6.53
N LYS A 158 -13.17 2.72 5.35
CA LYS A 158 -13.07 1.34 4.88
C LYS A 158 -11.64 0.89 4.62
N GLY A 159 -10.69 1.83 4.53
CA GLY A 159 -9.29 1.54 4.26
C GLY A 159 -8.66 0.63 5.32
N PHE A 160 -7.71 -0.21 4.91
CA PHE A 160 -6.98 -1.10 5.79
C PHE A 160 -6.32 -0.32 6.95
N GLY A 161 -6.43 -0.88 8.15
CA GLY A 161 -5.91 -0.25 9.37
C GLY A 161 -6.76 0.90 9.92
N LEU A 162 -7.84 1.32 9.24
CA LEU A 162 -8.73 2.39 9.71
C LEU A 162 -10.00 1.88 10.39
N MET A 163 -10.41 0.65 10.10
CA MET A 163 -11.51 -0.02 10.80
C MET A 163 -11.01 -0.68 12.08
N THR A 164 -10.02 -1.54 11.95
CA THR A 164 -9.22 -2.14 13.01
C THR A 164 -7.78 -2.25 12.53
N ALA A 165 -6.83 -2.50 13.43
CA ALA A 165 -5.40 -2.51 13.09
C ALA A 165 -5.05 -3.48 11.94
N ASP A 166 -5.78 -4.61 11.86
CA ASP A 166 -5.46 -5.73 10.95
C ASP A 166 -6.55 -6.00 9.91
N ASP A 167 -7.53 -5.08 9.73
CA ASP A 167 -8.64 -5.28 8.81
C ASP A 167 -8.98 -4.00 8.05
N GLY A 168 -9.57 -4.19 6.87
CA GLY A 168 -9.98 -3.12 5.97
C GLY A 168 -9.72 -3.46 4.51
N VAL A 169 -10.20 -2.61 3.63
CA VAL A 169 -10.05 -2.76 2.18
C VAL A 169 -8.64 -2.37 1.77
N THR A 170 -7.93 -3.22 1.03
CA THR A 170 -6.64 -2.85 0.44
C THR A 170 -6.83 -1.91 -0.76
N PRO A 171 -5.79 -1.16 -1.19
CA PRO A 171 -5.89 -0.31 -2.38
C PRO A 171 -6.35 -1.06 -3.62
N ASP A 172 -5.81 -2.24 -3.88
CA ASP A 172 -6.17 -3.08 -5.01
C ASP A 172 -7.64 -3.55 -4.96
N GLU A 173 -8.10 -3.99 -3.81
CA GLU A 173 -9.51 -4.36 -3.61
C GLU A 173 -10.45 -3.18 -3.83
N LEU A 174 -10.07 -2.00 -3.33
CA LEU A 174 -10.87 -0.78 -3.49
C LEU A 174 -10.97 -0.35 -4.94
N LEU A 175 -9.88 -0.45 -5.71
CA LEU A 175 -9.90 -0.17 -7.15
C LEU A 175 -10.86 -1.11 -7.90
N LYS A 176 -10.91 -2.39 -7.54
CA LYS A 176 -11.87 -3.35 -8.10
C LYS A 176 -13.32 -3.01 -7.71
N ILE A 177 -13.54 -2.61 -6.45
CA ILE A 177 -14.86 -2.14 -5.99
C ILE A 177 -15.30 -0.92 -6.80
N ILE A 178 -14.41 0.06 -7.00
CA ILE A 178 -14.68 1.25 -7.80
C ILE A 178 -14.98 0.87 -9.26
N ALA A 179 -14.24 -0.05 -9.86
CA ALA A 179 -14.51 -0.54 -11.20
C ALA A 179 -15.93 -1.16 -11.32
N PHE A 180 -16.36 -1.92 -10.30
CA PHE A 180 -17.74 -2.41 -10.24
C PHE A 180 -18.76 -1.27 -10.13
N ILE A 181 -18.53 -0.26 -9.31
CA ILE A 181 -19.42 0.90 -9.22
C ILE A 181 -19.52 1.61 -10.56
N ARG A 182 -18.39 1.87 -11.21
CA ARG A 182 -18.33 2.51 -12.55
C ARG A 182 -19.06 1.71 -13.62
N SER A 183 -19.03 0.39 -13.56
CA SER A 183 -19.73 -0.47 -14.52
C SER A 183 -21.26 -0.38 -14.46
N ASN A 184 -21.82 0.19 -13.39
CA ASN A 184 -23.26 0.41 -13.22
C ASN A 184 -23.72 1.84 -13.56
N GLY A 185 -22.79 2.70 -13.99
CA GLY A 185 -23.03 4.10 -14.37
C GLY A 185 -22.48 4.44 -15.75
N SER A 186 -22.51 5.73 -16.08
CA SER A 186 -21.99 6.27 -17.35
C SER A 186 -20.64 6.97 -17.23
N ILE A 187 -20.12 7.13 -16.00
CA ILE A 187 -18.88 7.83 -15.70
C ILE A 187 -17.78 6.81 -15.42
N THR A 188 -16.67 6.86 -16.16
CA THR A 188 -15.52 5.97 -15.94
C THR A 188 -14.64 6.46 -14.77
N GLY A 189 -14.64 7.76 -14.51
CA GLY A 189 -13.83 8.41 -13.47
C GLY A 189 -12.35 8.50 -13.82
N ASN A 190 -11.97 8.16 -15.04
CA ASN A 190 -10.63 8.35 -15.60
C ASN A 190 -10.55 9.60 -16.51
N GLU A 191 -11.67 10.27 -16.69
CA GLU A 191 -11.73 11.56 -17.37
C GLU A 191 -11.10 12.64 -16.45
N GLU A 192 -10.31 13.52 -17.03
CA GLU A 192 -9.78 14.72 -16.42
C GLU A 192 -10.73 15.90 -16.61
#